data_22dbd3dadeeb83c7b48e52274d493999
#
_entry.id   22dbd3dadeeb83c7b48e52274d493999
#
_cell.length_a   1.000
_cell.length_b   1.000
_cell.length_c   1.000
_cell.angle_alpha   90.00
_cell.angle_beta   90.00
_cell.angle_gamma   90.00
#
_symmetry.space_group_name_H-M   'P 1'
#
loop_
_entity.id
_entity.type
_entity.pdbx_description
1 polymer ?
#
loop_
_entity_poly.entity_id
_entity_poly.type
_entity_poly.pdbx_seq_one_letter_code
_entity_poly.pdbx_strand_id
1 'polypeptide(L)'
;MEDDNYPHQGEIYLIRALKTIGDTKKRPAVVVSINVRNQLSSSVLVVPLTSDLTGGETPTRILIEAGEGGLLTDSLALCDNISAIRQVYLEQGPYGAI
;
A
#
# COMPACT_ATOMS: atom_id res chain seq x y z
N MET A 1 19.61 -13.10 -15.68
CA MET A 1 18.52 -12.17 -15.98
C MET A 1 17.76 -11.81 -14.72
N GLU A 2 17.51 -10.53 -14.53
CA GLU A 2 16.72 -10.08 -13.40
C GLU A 2 15.28 -10.54 -13.51
N ASP A 3 14.73 -11.01 -12.39
CA ASP A 3 13.32 -11.32 -12.29
C ASP A 3 12.62 -10.12 -11.64
N ASP A 4 11.80 -9.40 -12.42
CA ASP A 4 11.07 -8.24 -11.96
C ASP A 4 9.67 -8.59 -11.46
N ASN A 5 9.36 -9.87 -11.29
CA ASN A 5 8.05 -10.33 -10.85
C ASN A 5 7.90 -10.26 -9.33
N TYR A 6 8.22 -9.12 -8.76
CA TYR A 6 8.03 -8.85 -7.34
C TYR A 6 7.55 -7.41 -7.16
N PRO A 7 6.88 -7.11 -6.05
CA PRO A 7 6.41 -5.74 -5.80
C PRO A 7 7.57 -4.79 -5.59
N HIS A 8 7.47 -3.59 -6.18
CA HIS A 8 8.50 -2.56 -6.06
C HIS A 8 8.06 -1.48 -5.09
N GLN A 9 9.04 -0.90 -4.40
CA GLN A 9 8.80 0.20 -3.48
C GLN A 9 8.08 1.35 -4.18
N GLY A 10 7.03 1.86 -3.55
CA GLY A 10 6.21 2.94 -4.08
C GLY A 10 5.00 2.47 -4.88
N GLU A 11 4.95 1.21 -5.29
CA GLU A 11 3.79 0.70 -6.02
C GLU A 11 2.57 0.56 -5.13
N ILE A 12 1.40 0.81 -5.71
CA ILE A 12 0.12 0.71 -5.01
C ILE A 12 -0.63 -0.51 -5.52
N TYR A 13 -1.06 -1.35 -4.58
CA TYR A 13 -1.85 -2.55 -4.86
C TYR A 13 -3.15 -2.53 -4.05
N LEU A 14 -4.18 -3.20 -4.59
CA LEU A 14 -5.34 -3.57 -3.78
C LEU A 14 -4.96 -4.77 -2.93
N ILE A 15 -5.18 -4.69 -1.63
CA ILE A 15 -4.84 -5.77 -0.70
C ILE A 15 -6.10 -6.25 0.02
N ARG A 16 -6.02 -7.48 0.58
CA ARG A 16 -7.10 -7.99 1.40
C ARG A 16 -7.25 -7.15 2.68
N ALA A 17 -8.41 -7.25 3.31
CA ALA A 17 -8.70 -6.52 4.53
C ALA A 17 -7.65 -6.82 5.61
N LEU A 18 -7.17 -5.77 6.27
CA LEU A 18 -6.21 -5.88 7.37
C LEU A 18 -6.98 -6.01 8.69
N LYS A 19 -7.18 -7.23 9.14
CA LYS A 19 -7.95 -7.49 10.37
C LYS A 19 -7.30 -6.87 11.59
N THR A 20 -5.98 -6.71 11.58
CA THR A 20 -5.25 -6.12 12.70
C THR A 20 -5.62 -4.67 12.98
N ILE A 21 -6.15 -3.95 11.96
CA ILE A 21 -6.61 -2.57 12.12
C ILE A 21 -8.13 -2.47 12.01
N GLY A 22 -8.83 -3.61 12.09
CA GLY A 22 -10.29 -3.63 12.07
C GLY A 22 -10.92 -3.53 10.68
N ASP A 23 -10.14 -3.71 9.62
CA ASP A 23 -10.69 -3.67 8.26
C ASP A 23 -11.62 -4.84 8.01
N THR A 24 -12.70 -4.57 7.28
CA THR A 24 -13.64 -5.59 6.85
C THR A 24 -13.70 -5.72 5.34
N LYS A 25 -12.97 -4.87 4.60
CA LYS A 25 -12.98 -4.85 3.14
C LYS A 25 -11.59 -4.58 2.60
N LYS A 26 -11.39 -4.91 1.33
CA LYS A 26 -10.15 -4.62 0.62
C LYS A 26 -9.92 -3.12 0.52
N ARG A 27 -8.65 -2.72 0.48
CA ARG A 27 -8.28 -1.32 0.28
C ARG A 27 -6.94 -1.21 -0.44
N PRO A 28 -6.67 -0.07 -1.09
CA PRO A 28 -5.34 0.17 -1.65
C PRO A 28 -4.29 0.29 -0.54
N ALA A 29 -3.07 -0.10 -0.87
CA ALA A 29 -1.92 0.06 0.01
C ALA A 29 -0.68 0.32 -0.82
N VAL A 30 0.23 1.11 -0.26
CA VAL A 30 1.50 1.40 -0.91
C VAL A 30 2.60 0.52 -0.32
N VAL A 31 3.41 -0.07 -1.21
CA VAL A 31 4.57 -0.86 -0.82
C VAL A 31 5.67 0.10 -0.36
N VAL A 32 6.12 -0.06 0.87
CA VAL A 32 7.15 0.83 1.44
C VAL A 32 8.48 0.12 1.66
N SER A 33 8.52 -1.21 1.61
CA SER A 33 9.77 -1.95 1.74
C SER A 33 10.60 -1.86 0.46
N ILE A 34 11.92 -1.90 0.64
CA ILE A 34 12.86 -1.72 -0.48
C ILE A 34 12.84 -2.94 -1.41
N ASN A 35 13.20 -2.71 -2.67
CA ASN A 35 13.07 -3.72 -3.72
C ASN A 35 13.88 -4.99 -3.45
N VAL A 36 15.11 -4.85 -2.96
CA VAL A 36 15.95 -6.03 -2.71
C VAL A 36 15.30 -6.94 -1.65
N ARG A 37 14.69 -6.35 -0.62
CA ARG A 37 13.97 -7.12 0.38
C ARG A 37 12.75 -7.80 -0.25
N ASN A 38 12.00 -7.08 -1.08
CA ASN A 38 10.79 -7.62 -1.70
C ASN A 38 11.11 -8.78 -2.64
N GLN A 39 12.25 -8.71 -3.31
CA GLN A 39 12.69 -9.78 -4.21
C GLN A 39 13.05 -11.06 -3.44
N LEU A 40 13.61 -10.91 -2.25
CA LEU A 40 14.15 -12.04 -1.48
C LEU A 40 13.20 -12.57 -0.42
N SER A 41 12.04 -11.95 -0.23
CA SER A 41 11.09 -12.34 0.81
C SER A 41 9.74 -12.71 0.21
N SER A 42 9.01 -13.57 0.90
CA SER A 42 7.62 -13.86 0.55
C SER A 42 6.64 -12.80 1.04
N SER A 43 7.12 -11.80 1.75
CA SER A 43 6.30 -10.72 2.31
C SER A 43 6.78 -9.36 1.84
N VAL A 44 5.92 -8.34 2.02
CA VAL A 44 6.24 -6.94 1.80
C VAL A 44 5.70 -6.12 2.97
N LEU A 45 6.28 -4.94 3.18
CA LEU A 45 5.72 -3.97 4.11
C LEU A 45 4.86 -3.01 3.32
N VAL A 46 3.64 -2.79 3.79
CA VAL A 46 2.68 -1.91 3.13
C VAL A 46 2.10 -0.91 4.13
N VAL A 47 1.71 0.25 3.59
CA VAL A 47 0.95 1.27 4.33
C VAL A 47 -0.44 1.32 3.71
N PRO A 48 -1.51 1.04 4.48
CA PRO A 48 -2.87 1.10 3.94
C PRO A 48 -3.30 2.53 3.66
N LEU A 49 -4.13 2.69 2.64
CA LEU A 49 -4.70 3.97 2.24
C LEU A 49 -6.19 3.97 2.53
N THR A 50 -6.72 5.12 2.93
CA THR A 50 -8.16 5.29 3.11
C THR A 50 -8.65 6.50 2.30
N SER A 51 -9.82 6.36 1.69
CA SER A 51 -10.51 7.49 1.06
C SER A 51 -11.34 8.30 2.07
N ASP A 52 -11.43 7.85 3.30
CA ASP A 52 -12.05 8.62 4.37
C ASP A 52 -11.07 9.68 4.85
N LEU A 53 -11.34 10.93 4.48
CA LEU A 53 -10.45 12.06 4.78
C LEU A 53 -10.80 12.75 6.10
N THR A 54 -11.68 12.17 6.91
CA THR A 54 -12.08 12.75 8.19
C THR A 54 -10.86 12.98 9.08
N GLY A 55 -10.74 14.18 9.63
CA GLY A 55 -9.61 14.56 10.46
C GLY A 55 -8.41 15.10 9.68
N GLY A 56 -8.40 14.95 8.35
CA GLY A 56 -7.34 15.51 7.49
C GLY A 56 -5.97 14.92 7.75
N GLU A 57 -4.95 15.62 7.25
CA GLU A 57 -3.56 15.23 7.45
C GLU A 57 -3.11 15.41 8.90
N THR A 58 -2.25 14.52 9.35
CA THR A 58 -1.56 14.58 10.64
C THR A 58 -0.11 14.12 10.40
N PRO A 59 0.77 14.18 11.41
CA PRO A 59 2.14 13.67 11.22
C PRO A 59 2.22 12.21 10.78
N THR A 60 1.17 11.40 11.05
CA THR A 60 1.14 9.98 10.67
C THR A 60 0.08 9.68 9.60
N ARG A 61 -0.61 10.69 9.07
CA ARG A 61 -1.63 10.52 8.03
C ARG A 61 -1.34 11.50 6.90
N ILE A 62 -0.80 10.97 5.82
CA ILE A 62 -0.27 11.78 4.71
C ILE A 62 -1.23 11.74 3.54
N LEU A 63 -1.62 12.92 3.05
CA LEU A 63 -2.49 13.02 1.88
C LEU A 63 -1.75 12.61 0.62
N ILE A 64 -2.37 11.73 -0.16
CA ILE A 64 -1.96 11.38 -1.50
C ILE A 64 -3.10 11.79 -2.42
N GLU A 65 -2.82 12.75 -3.31
CA GLU A 65 -3.85 13.30 -4.18
C GLU A 65 -4.21 12.33 -5.31
N ALA A 66 -5.45 12.43 -5.76
CA ALA A 66 -5.93 11.66 -6.91
C ALA A 66 -5.00 11.86 -8.11
N GLY A 67 -4.73 10.78 -8.82
CA GLY A 67 -3.78 10.77 -9.94
C GLY A 67 -2.40 10.28 -9.56
N GLU A 68 -1.98 10.49 -8.32
CA GLU A 68 -0.71 9.93 -7.85
C GLU A 68 -0.84 8.42 -7.67
N GLY A 69 0.16 7.68 -8.15
CA GLY A 69 0.20 6.23 -7.99
C GLY A 69 -0.98 5.50 -8.63
N GLY A 70 -1.70 6.15 -9.55
CA GLY A 70 -2.87 5.56 -10.20
C GLY A 70 -4.14 5.62 -9.37
N LEU A 71 -4.15 6.36 -8.26
CA LEU A 71 -5.34 6.51 -7.41
C LEU A 71 -6.40 7.35 -8.12
N LEU A 72 -7.67 6.96 -7.97
CA LEU A 72 -8.80 7.67 -8.57
C LEU A 72 -9.36 8.75 -7.65
N THR A 73 -9.09 8.68 -6.36
CA THR A 73 -9.57 9.62 -5.36
C THR A 73 -8.45 10.01 -4.41
N ASP A 74 -8.59 11.19 -3.78
CA ASP A 74 -7.69 11.58 -2.70
C ASP A 74 -7.75 10.54 -1.58
N SER A 75 -6.60 10.23 -1.00
CA SER A 75 -6.48 9.22 0.04
C SER A 75 -5.52 9.69 1.12
N LEU A 76 -5.69 9.17 2.33
CA LEU A 76 -4.73 9.34 3.41
C LEU A 76 -3.95 8.04 3.59
N ALA A 77 -2.64 8.14 3.59
CA ALA A 77 -1.76 7.02 3.93
C ALA A 77 -1.68 6.91 5.45
N LEU A 78 -2.09 5.76 5.98
CA LEU A 78 -2.12 5.52 7.43
C LEU A 78 -0.76 5.01 7.87
N CYS A 79 0.22 5.92 8.00
CA CYS A 79 1.63 5.56 8.15
C CYS A 79 1.96 4.86 9.46
N ASP A 80 1.13 5.01 10.49
CA ASP A 80 1.31 4.29 11.75
C ASP A 80 0.71 2.87 11.70
N ASN A 81 0.09 2.48 10.60
CA ASN A 81 -0.46 1.15 10.40
C ASN A 81 0.35 0.33 9.40
N ILE A 82 1.67 0.54 9.34
CA ILE A 82 2.54 -0.27 8.50
C ILE A 82 2.36 -1.74 8.86
N SER A 83 2.15 -2.58 7.85
CA SER A 83 1.87 -3.99 8.05
C SER A 83 2.74 -4.84 7.14
N ALA A 84 3.26 -5.94 7.68
CA ALA A 84 3.92 -6.96 6.87
C ALA A 84 2.84 -7.93 6.39
N ILE A 85 2.72 -8.10 5.06
CA ILE A 85 1.77 -9.04 4.50
C ILE A 85 2.48 -9.94 3.50
N ARG A 86 1.94 -11.15 3.29
CA ARG A 86 2.47 -12.04 2.26
C ARG A 86 2.16 -11.45 0.89
N GLN A 87 3.11 -11.59 -0.05
CA GLN A 87 2.94 -11.06 -1.39
C GLN A 87 1.69 -11.61 -2.10
N VAL A 88 1.30 -12.83 -1.77
CA VAL A 88 0.09 -13.45 -2.36
C VAL A 88 -1.20 -12.70 -1.99
N TYR A 89 -1.15 -11.80 -1.01
CA TYR A 89 -2.29 -10.99 -0.61
C TYR A 89 -2.39 -9.66 -1.35
N LEU A 90 -1.46 -9.37 -2.25
CA LEU A 90 -1.56 -8.28 -3.21
C LEU A 90 -2.49 -8.74 -4.32
N GLU A 91 -3.74 -8.31 -4.29
CA GLU A 91 -4.79 -8.93 -5.11
C GLU A 91 -4.93 -8.32 -6.49
N GLN A 92 -4.69 -7.02 -6.62
CA GLN A 92 -4.71 -6.32 -7.91
C GLN A 92 -3.64 -5.24 -7.92
N GLY A 93 -3.04 -5.03 -9.08
CA GLY A 93 -2.08 -3.96 -9.27
C GLY A 93 -0.82 -4.45 -9.96
N PRO A 94 0.22 -3.58 -9.99
CA PRO A 94 0.18 -2.23 -9.41
C PRO A 94 -0.70 -1.28 -10.21
N TYR A 95 -1.41 -0.40 -9.52
CA TYR A 95 -2.16 0.68 -10.17
C TYR A 95 -1.23 1.76 -10.70
N GLY A 96 -0.11 1.95 -10.06
CA GLY A 96 0.91 2.93 -10.35
C GLY A 96 1.90 2.97 -9.22
N ALA A 97 2.81 3.96 -9.25
CA ALA A 97 3.81 4.12 -8.21
C ALA A 97 3.92 5.60 -7.81
N ILE A 98 4.28 5.78 -6.57
CA ILE A 98 4.52 7.12 -6.02
C ILE A 98 6.00 7.43 -6.13
#